data_ba9c1246b6da6255010b3b7d20605895
#
_entry.id   ba9c1246b6da6255010b3b7d20605895
#
_cell.length_a   1.000
_cell.length_b   1.000
_cell.length_c   1.000
_cell.angle_alpha   90.00
_cell.angle_beta   90.00
_cell.angle_gamma   90.00
#
_symmetry.space_group_name_H-M   'P 1'
#
loop_
_entity.id
_entity.type
_entity.pdbx_description
1 polymer ?
#
loop_
_entity_poly.entity_id
_entity_poly.type
_entity_poly.pdbx_seq_one_letter_code
_entity_poly.pdbx_strand_id
1 'polypeptide(L)'
;FLSGKVTAQEQFGFDDVRKFVPQLSKENIEANRPILDLLHRFAVEKNATNAQISLAWMLHKYPNVVPIPGSKNQERILENLGAWNVTLSGDEFRQLQSALDECKVHGHRGCVETEQTSFGKQWSEETAK
;
A
#
# COMPACT_ATOMS: atom_id res chain seq x y z
N PHE A 1 5.63 2.06 -1.15
CA PHE A 1 4.94 3.26 -0.67
C PHE A 1 4.30 3.02 0.71
N LEU A 2 3.37 2.06 0.85
CA LEU A 2 2.57 1.87 2.08
C LEU A 2 3.39 1.58 3.36
N SER A 3 4.65 1.13 3.23
CA SER A 3 5.56 1.00 4.38
C SER A 3 6.00 2.35 4.96
N GLY A 4 5.76 3.46 4.28
CA GLY A 4 6.22 4.79 4.65
C GLY A 4 7.73 5.03 4.46
N LYS A 5 8.46 4.04 3.92
CA LYS A 5 9.94 4.12 3.76
C LYS A 5 10.37 4.86 2.49
N VAL A 6 9.47 5.05 1.52
CA VAL A 6 9.72 5.83 0.30
C VAL A 6 9.18 7.24 0.54
N THR A 7 10.07 8.22 0.49
CA THR A 7 9.73 9.63 0.74
C THR A 7 9.87 10.47 -0.52
N ALA A 8 9.26 11.66 -0.54
CA ALA A 8 9.33 12.60 -1.65
C ALA A 8 10.76 13.14 -1.92
N GLN A 9 11.67 12.96 -0.97
CA GLN A 9 13.09 13.33 -1.09
C GLN A 9 13.96 12.20 -1.64
N GLU A 10 13.43 10.97 -1.75
CA GLU A 10 14.21 9.84 -2.24
C GLU A 10 14.53 10.02 -3.73
N GLN A 11 15.79 9.86 -4.07
CA GLN A 11 16.26 9.87 -5.47
C GLN A 11 16.55 8.43 -5.89
N PHE A 12 15.82 7.96 -6.89
CA PHE A 12 16.05 6.65 -7.48
C PHE A 12 17.24 6.72 -8.46
N GLY A 13 18.16 5.74 -8.36
CA GLY A 13 19.31 5.64 -9.25
C GLY A 13 18.91 5.48 -10.73
N PHE A 14 19.91 5.64 -11.63
CA PHE A 14 19.65 5.58 -13.07
C PHE A 14 18.99 4.27 -13.52
N ASP A 15 19.39 3.14 -12.93
CA ASP A 15 18.88 1.79 -13.25
C ASP A 15 17.69 1.36 -12.38
N ASP A 16 17.17 2.25 -11.54
CA ASP A 16 16.07 1.92 -10.64
C ASP A 16 14.72 2.10 -11.35
N VAL A 17 14.04 0.97 -11.61
CA VAL A 17 12.72 0.95 -12.28
C VAL A 17 11.64 1.72 -11.50
N ARG A 18 11.82 1.96 -10.20
CA ARG A 18 10.88 2.71 -9.36
C ARG A 18 10.69 4.16 -9.82
N LYS A 19 11.68 4.75 -10.50
CA LYS A 19 11.58 6.11 -11.06
C LYS A 19 10.49 6.25 -12.13
N PHE A 20 10.09 5.12 -12.75
CA PHE A 20 9.04 5.10 -13.78
C PHE A 20 7.66 4.78 -13.22
N VAL A 21 7.54 4.56 -11.92
CA VAL A 21 6.26 4.26 -11.26
C VAL A 21 5.58 5.57 -10.87
N PRO A 22 4.46 5.96 -11.50
CA PRO A 22 3.80 7.25 -11.24
C PRO A 22 3.45 7.49 -9.78
N GLN A 23 3.03 6.45 -9.04
CA GLN A 23 2.77 6.55 -7.59
C GLN A 23 3.98 6.97 -6.76
N LEU A 24 5.19 6.81 -7.30
CA LEU A 24 6.45 7.14 -6.63
C LEU A 24 7.02 8.48 -7.10
N SER A 25 6.29 9.25 -7.91
CA SER A 25 6.65 10.64 -8.16
C SER A 25 6.51 11.47 -6.88
N LYS A 26 7.30 12.52 -6.76
CA LYS A 26 7.26 13.40 -5.57
C LYS A 26 5.86 13.92 -5.30
N GLU A 27 5.18 14.41 -6.33
CA GLU A 27 3.83 14.96 -6.24
C GLU A 27 2.82 13.92 -5.76
N ASN A 28 2.89 12.69 -6.29
CA ASN A 28 1.96 11.63 -5.92
C ASN A 28 2.27 11.05 -4.53
N ILE A 29 3.54 10.99 -4.12
CA ILE A 29 3.91 10.63 -2.74
C ILE A 29 3.30 11.62 -1.75
N GLU A 30 3.42 12.93 -2.02
CA GLU A 30 2.85 13.97 -1.17
C GLU A 30 1.32 13.93 -1.17
N ALA A 31 0.69 13.76 -2.34
CA ALA A 31 -0.77 13.67 -2.47
C ALA A 31 -1.38 12.42 -1.80
N ASN A 32 -0.62 11.31 -1.75
CA ASN A 32 -1.02 10.06 -1.07
C ASN A 32 -0.69 10.04 0.43
N ARG A 33 -0.14 11.09 0.99
CA ARG A 33 0.23 11.17 2.41
C ARG A 33 -0.92 10.86 3.38
N PRO A 34 -2.16 11.31 3.12
CA PRO A 34 -3.29 10.96 3.99
C PRO A 34 -3.49 9.46 4.21
N ILE A 35 -3.17 8.63 3.20
CA ILE A 35 -3.23 7.17 3.31
C ILE A 35 -2.16 6.66 4.31
N LEU A 36 -0.95 7.22 4.24
CA LEU A 36 0.13 6.85 5.18
C LEU A 36 -0.19 7.29 6.61
N ASP A 37 -0.75 8.47 6.78
CA ASP A 37 -1.13 9.01 8.09
C ASP A 37 -2.27 8.20 8.71
N LEU A 38 -3.23 7.75 7.88
CA LEU A 38 -4.28 6.83 8.29
C LEU A 38 -3.71 5.49 8.78
N LEU A 39 -2.85 4.84 7.98
CA LEU A 39 -2.20 3.59 8.36
C LEU A 39 -1.36 3.75 9.62
N HIS A 40 -0.69 4.89 9.80
CA HIS A 40 0.14 5.17 10.96
C HIS A 40 -0.68 5.23 12.26
N ARG A 41 -1.88 5.81 12.25
CA ARG A 41 -2.77 5.80 13.42
C ARG A 41 -3.05 4.38 13.89
N PHE A 42 -3.48 3.50 12.99
CA PHE A 42 -3.72 2.09 13.33
C PHE A 42 -2.44 1.36 13.74
N ALA A 43 -1.31 1.70 13.12
CA ALA A 43 -0.02 1.12 13.45
C ALA A 43 0.38 1.44 14.92
N VAL A 44 0.20 2.67 15.35
CA VAL A 44 0.46 3.08 16.75
C VAL A 44 -0.48 2.35 17.71
N GLU A 45 -1.78 2.30 17.43
CA GLU A 45 -2.77 1.62 18.27
C GLU A 45 -2.49 0.12 18.41
N LYS A 46 -1.98 -0.51 17.36
CA LYS A 46 -1.68 -1.96 17.31
C LYS A 46 -0.23 -2.29 17.70
N ASN A 47 0.59 -1.32 18.04
CA ASN A 47 2.03 -1.51 18.22
C ASN A 47 2.66 -2.27 17.04
N ALA A 48 2.31 -1.86 15.84
CA ALA A 48 2.71 -2.45 14.56
C ALA A 48 3.33 -1.41 13.63
N THR A 49 3.78 -1.83 12.46
CA THR A 49 4.23 -0.92 11.40
C THR A 49 3.13 -0.68 10.36
N ASN A 50 3.24 0.40 9.58
CA ASN A 50 2.32 0.66 8.47
C ASN A 50 2.26 -0.52 7.47
N ALA A 51 3.42 -1.17 7.22
CA ALA A 51 3.49 -2.35 6.37
C ALA A 51 2.68 -3.51 6.95
N GLN A 52 2.79 -3.74 8.24
CA GLN A 52 2.04 -4.80 8.94
C GLN A 52 0.53 -4.53 8.95
N ILE A 53 0.10 -3.28 9.20
CA ILE A 53 -1.32 -2.89 9.12
C ILE A 53 -1.86 -3.11 7.70
N SER A 54 -1.10 -2.70 6.67
CA SER A 54 -1.50 -2.88 5.26
C SER A 54 -1.68 -4.36 4.91
N LEU A 55 -0.76 -5.22 5.35
CA LEU A 55 -0.84 -6.67 5.13
C LEU A 55 -1.99 -7.30 5.94
N ALA A 56 -2.16 -6.92 7.19
CA ALA A 56 -3.25 -7.40 8.05
C ALA A 56 -4.63 -7.02 7.48
N TRP A 57 -4.77 -5.78 6.98
CA TRP A 57 -5.99 -5.33 6.28
C TRP A 57 -6.29 -6.22 5.06
N MET A 58 -5.28 -6.50 4.23
CA MET A 58 -5.44 -7.34 3.04
C MET A 58 -5.83 -8.77 3.40
N LEU A 59 -5.19 -9.37 4.41
CA LEU A 59 -5.51 -10.71 4.89
C LEU A 59 -6.94 -10.80 5.47
N HIS A 60 -7.41 -9.74 6.14
CA HIS A 60 -8.78 -9.68 6.66
C HIS A 60 -9.80 -9.55 5.53
N LYS A 61 -9.50 -8.68 4.54
CA LYS A 61 -10.41 -8.38 3.43
C LYS A 61 -10.55 -9.56 2.45
N TYR A 62 -9.47 -10.27 2.22
CA TYR A 62 -9.38 -11.31 1.20
C TYR A 62 -8.83 -12.62 1.79
N PRO A 63 -9.67 -13.46 2.39
CA PRO A 63 -9.22 -14.66 3.13
C PRO A 63 -8.49 -15.69 2.27
N ASN A 64 -8.65 -15.63 0.95
CA ASN A 64 -8.01 -16.54 0.00
C ASN A 64 -6.74 -15.96 -0.64
N VAL A 65 -6.30 -14.77 -0.22
CA VAL A 65 -5.09 -14.12 -0.74
C VAL A 65 -3.89 -14.51 0.10
N VAL A 66 -2.80 -14.88 -0.59
CA VAL A 66 -1.49 -15.10 0.03
C VAL A 66 -0.56 -13.95 -0.40
N PRO A 67 -0.18 -13.05 0.50
CA PRO A 67 0.75 -11.98 0.19
C PRO A 67 2.16 -12.54 -0.04
N ILE A 68 2.84 -11.99 -1.04
CA ILE A 68 4.22 -12.33 -1.37
C ILE A 68 5.12 -11.09 -1.31
N PRO A 69 5.31 -10.47 -0.14
CA PRO A 69 6.08 -9.23 -0.02
C PRO A 69 7.55 -9.48 -0.35
N GLY A 70 8.03 -8.83 -1.42
CA GLY A 70 9.42 -8.95 -1.86
C GLY A 70 10.38 -8.16 -0.98
N SER A 71 11.45 -8.80 -0.50
CA SER A 71 12.55 -8.13 0.19
C SER A 71 13.84 -8.95 0.10
N LYS A 72 14.99 -8.25 0.07
CA LYS A 72 16.33 -8.81 0.24
C LYS A 72 16.86 -8.61 1.67
N ASN A 73 16.14 -7.86 2.50
CA ASN A 73 16.53 -7.52 3.86
C ASN A 73 15.79 -8.43 4.84
N GLN A 74 16.54 -9.14 5.66
CA GLN A 74 16.00 -10.10 6.64
C GLN A 74 15.06 -9.44 7.65
N GLU A 75 15.39 -8.25 8.14
CA GLU A 75 14.54 -7.53 9.11
C GLU A 75 13.18 -7.19 8.50
N ARG A 76 13.16 -6.75 7.23
CA ARG A 76 11.91 -6.48 6.52
C ARG A 76 11.10 -7.75 6.24
N ILE A 77 11.76 -8.88 6.01
CA ILE A 77 11.07 -10.17 5.85
C ILE A 77 10.38 -10.53 7.16
N LEU A 78 11.08 -10.42 8.29
CA LEU A 78 10.53 -10.70 9.62
C LEU A 78 9.42 -9.70 9.98
N GLU A 79 9.60 -8.40 9.66
CA GLU A 79 8.57 -7.37 9.82
C GLU A 79 7.28 -7.76 9.06
N ASN A 80 7.41 -8.14 7.79
CA ASN A 80 6.26 -8.54 6.98
C ASN A 80 5.58 -9.81 7.50
N LEU A 81 6.36 -10.82 7.93
CA LEU A 81 5.82 -12.04 8.57
C LEU A 81 5.06 -11.70 9.86
N GLY A 82 5.53 -10.72 10.61
CA GLY A 82 4.87 -10.24 11.83
C GLY A 82 3.46 -9.69 11.61
N ALA A 83 3.07 -9.37 10.37
CA ALA A 83 1.71 -8.97 10.04
C ALA A 83 0.66 -10.05 10.38
N TRP A 84 1.06 -11.32 10.38
CA TRP A 84 0.18 -12.43 10.78
C TRP A 84 -0.30 -12.30 12.24
N ASN A 85 0.48 -11.67 13.09
CA ASN A 85 0.15 -11.46 14.51
C ASN A 85 -0.66 -10.19 14.76
N VAL A 86 -0.88 -9.36 13.73
CA VAL A 86 -1.66 -8.14 13.83
C VAL A 86 -3.13 -8.45 13.55
N THR A 87 -3.93 -8.47 14.60
CA THR A 87 -5.37 -8.72 14.49
C THR A 87 -6.13 -7.40 14.42
N LEU A 88 -6.91 -7.22 13.37
CA LEU A 88 -7.92 -6.17 13.28
C LEU A 88 -9.28 -6.77 13.69
N SER A 89 -9.94 -6.18 14.68
CA SER A 89 -11.33 -6.54 14.98
C SER A 89 -12.23 -6.12 13.81
N GLY A 90 -13.46 -6.67 13.76
CA GLY A 90 -14.40 -6.29 12.72
C GLY A 90 -14.74 -4.80 12.71
N ASP A 91 -14.75 -4.12 13.88
CA ASP A 91 -14.98 -2.69 13.98
C ASP A 91 -13.79 -1.89 13.48
N GLU A 92 -12.59 -2.26 13.88
CA GLU A 92 -11.33 -1.62 13.41
C GLU A 92 -11.16 -1.78 11.91
N PHE A 93 -11.45 -2.97 11.38
CA PHE A 93 -11.42 -3.20 9.94
C PHE A 93 -12.42 -2.28 9.21
N ARG A 94 -13.66 -2.18 9.70
CA ARG A 94 -14.68 -1.31 9.08
C ARG A 94 -14.27 0.17 9.11
N GLN A 95 -13.71 0.63 10.25
CA GLN A 95 -13.22 2.00 10.39
C GLN A 95 -12.07 2.28 9.41
N LEU A 96 -11.09 1.37 9.33
CA LEU A 96 -9.96 1.50 8.40
C LEU A 96 -10.45 1.49 6.95
N GLN A 97 -11.35 0.54 6.59
CA GLN A 97 -11.89 0.41 5.24
C GLN A 97 -12.67 1.68 4.84
N SER A 98 -13.59 2.15 5.68
CA SER A 98 -14.37 3.36 5.40
C SER A 98 -13.47 4.59 5.18
N ALA A 99 -12.45 4.75 6.02
CA ALA A 99 -11.50 5.86 5.87
C ALA A 99 -10.62 5.72 4.62
N LEU A 100 -10.27 4.48 4.21
CA LEU A 100 -9.54 4.24 2.96
C LEU A 100 -10.42 4.52 1.73
N ASP A 101 -11.71 4.21 1.79
CA ASP A 101 -12.65 4.47 0.69
C ASP A 101 -12.85 5.98 0.44
N GLU A 102 -12.63 6.81 1.46
CA GLU A 102 -12.64 8.28 1.34
C GLU A 102 -11.32 8.84 0.77
N CYS A 103 -10.24 8.05 0.80
CA CYS A 103 -8.94 8.47 0.30
C CYS A 103 -8.88 8.36 -1.23
N LYS A 104 -8.53 9.46 -1.88
CA LYS A 104 -8.18 9.42 -3.31
C LYS A 104 -6.76 8.91 -3.48
N VAL A 105 -6.58 7.87 -4.29
CA VAL A 105 -5.26 7.37 -4.68
C VAL A 105 -4.75 8.15 -5.89
N HIS A 106 -3.52 8.66 -5.80
CA HIS A 106 -2.87 9.43 -6.84
C HIS A 106 -1.74 8.64 -7.50
N GLY A 107 -1.71 8.69 -8.84
CA GLY A 107 -0.74 7.97 -9.65
C GLY A 107 -1.07 6.47 -9.80
N HIS A 108 -0.65 5.93 -10.92
CA HIS A 108 -0.84 4.53 -11.27
C HIS A 108 0.34 3.69 -10.79
N ARG A 109 0.11 2.39 -10.59
CA ARG A 109 1.14 1.45 -10.17
C ARG A 109 2.16 1.16 -11.27
N GLY A 110 1.73 1.17 -12.53
CA GLY A 110 2.57 0.92 -13.71
C GLY A 110 2.66 2.15 -14.60
N CYS A 111 3.57 2.11 -15.59
CA CYS A 111 3.55 3.06 -16.70
C CYS A 111 2.27 2.84 -17.56
N VAL A 112 1.92 3.85 -18.37
CA VAL A 112 0.68 3.84 -19.19
C VAL A 112 0.58 2.58 -20.06
N GLU A 113 1.70 2.11 -20.62
CA GLU A 113 1.75 0.90 -21.44
C GLU A 113 1.47 -0.37 -20.60
N THR A 114 1.96 -0.43 -19.38
CA THR A 114 1.70 -1.56 -18.46
C THR A 114 0.24 -1.58 -18.02
N GLU A 115 -0.39 -0.42 -17.85
CA GLU A 115 -1.82 -0.34 -17.53
C GLU A 115 -2.71 -0.77 -18.67
N GLN A 116 -2.34 -0.45 -19.92
CA GLN A 116 -3.11 -0.86 -21.08
C GLN A 116 -3.13 -2.39 -21.26
N THR A 117 -2.14 -3.10 -20.70
CA THR A 117 -1.99 -4.56 -20.78
C THR A 117 -2.36 -5.30 -19.50
N SER A 118 -2.58 -4.59 -18.38
CA SER A 118 -2.90 -5.21 -17.10
C SER A 118 -4.41 -5.37 -16.89
N PHE A 119 -4.80 -6.42 -16.18
CA PHE A 119 -6.19 -6.67 -15.75
C PHE A 119 -6.84 -5.51 -14.99
N GLY A 120 -6.05 -4.57 -14.46
CA GLY A 120 -6.53 -3.42 -13.73
C GLY A 120 -7.38 -2.44 -14.54
N LYS A 121 -7.25 -2.43 -15.87
CA LYS A 121 -8.05 -1.54 -16.71
C LYS A 121 -9.50 -2.00 -16.83
N GLN A 122 -9.75 -3.31 -16.87
CA GLN A 122 -11.11 -3.87 -16.83
C GLN A 122 -11.84 -3.54 -15.51
N TRP A 123 -11.11 -3.53 -14.41
CA TRP A 123 -11.66 -3.20 -13.08
C TRP A 123 -12.05 -1.72 -12.95
N SER A 124 -11.28 -0.80 -13.52
CA SER A 124 -11.57 0.63 -13.44
C SER A 124 -12.78 1.04 -14.30
N GLU A 125 -13.06 0.32 -15.37
CA GLU A 125 -14.23 0.59 -16.24
C GLU A 125 -15.54 0.01 -15.65
N GLU A 126 -15.47 -1.07 -14.87
CA GLU A 126 -16.64 -1.65 -14.20
C GLU A 126 -17.00 -0.95 -12.89
N THR A 127 -16.02 -0.37 -12.18
CA THR A 127 -16.25 0.38 -10.94
C THR A 127 -16.56 1.85 -11.16
N ALA A 128 -16.44 2.36 -12.39
CA ALA A 128 -16.79 3.72 -12.78
C ALA A 128 -18.27 3.88 -13.23
N LYS A 129 -19.07 2.82 -13.12
CA LYS A 129 -20.53 2.84 -13.28
C LYS A 129 -21.21 2.71 -11.93
#